data_8af11d45c6293b4e4777f4d3a662469b
#
_entry.id   8af11d45c6293b4e4777f4d3a662469b
#
_cell.length_a   1.000
_cell.length_b   1.000
_cell.length_c   1.000
_cell.angle_alpha   90.00
_cell.angle_beta   90.00
_cell.angle_gamma   90.00
#
_symmetry.space_group_name_H-M   'P 1'
#
loop_
_entity.id
_entity.type
_entity.pdbx_description
1 polymer ?
#
loop_
_entity_poly.entity_id
_entity_poly.type
_entity_poly.pdbx_seq_one_letter_code
_entity_poly.pdbx_strand_id
1 'polypeptide(L)'
;MSPLSDSKRSIVALALIFCSGGSFLFAQEQSATPASDQRDLFERAVAQAESTAAISHQLKDIFQRTAKAVVKIHGVDEHSEICGTGFFIDPTGTLYTAYTVGGEAGNFTIEFGGKKYPARQLLADIRSGTAMLKIDAATPTLSIGKSEELGVASPVVAIGYPLDLPETPNCGMVAGFDQKYLGRYFSTTHLRVNLPTQRGEAGAPLLNMKGEVVGIVVSRLENTSACYAVPIEAAEKIRSDFVRFGEARHGWVGINVSEAAQPVEGSRAEMTQIMDDTPAARSGIKPGDILLQVGRKRVTQPEDVLNASFFITAGDTVPIIVMRGDQRMIFHVQATLHPASRTGVMVASPATPLNQAIPLSLGSEVPRTP
;
A
#
# COMPACT_ATOMS: atom_id res chain seq x y z
N MET A 1 0.29 -15.14 61.97
CA MET A 1 -0.18 -13.88 62.55
C MET A 1 -0.26 -12.87 61.46
N SER A 2 -1.48 -12.49 61.19
CA SER A 2 -1.99 -11.54 60.17
C SER A 2 -1.59 -10.11 60.48
N PRO A 3 -2.05 -9.11 59.71
CA PRO A 3 -2.50 -8.99 58.33
C PRO A 3 -1.93 -7.69 57.67
N LEU A 4 -1.92 -7.61 56.36
CA LEU A 4 -2.83 -6.88 55.49
C LEU A 4 -3.22 -5.44 55.80
N SER A 5 -3.14 -4.58 54.86
CA SER A 5 -4.37 -3.86 54.41
C SER A 5 -4.13 -3.05 53.14
N ASP A 6 -5.06 -3.26 52.25
CA ASP A 6 -5.45 -2.41 51.13
C ASP A 6 -5.52 -0.93 51.47
N SER A 7 -5.20 -0.09 50.50
CA SER A 7 -5.98 1.13 50.31
C SER A 7 -5.78 1.69 48.89
N LYS A 8 -6.68 1.30 48.02
CA LYS A 8 -7.02 2.11 46.85
C LYS A 8 -7.82 3.31 47.33
N ARG A 9 -7.25 4.48 47.33
CA ARG A 9 -7.98 5.74 47.55
C ARG A 9 -8.08 6.52 46.25
N SER A 10 -9.31 6.56 45.76
CA SER A 10 -9.78 7.49 44.74
C SER A 10 -9.55 8.93 45.18
N ILE A 11 -8.89 9.72 44.32
CA ILE A 11 -8.85 11.16 44.49
C ILE A 11 -9.91 11.74 43.57
N VAL A 12 -11.02 12.17 44.14
CA VAL A 12 -12.01 13.03 43.51
C VAL A 12 -11.61 14.46 43.85
N ALA A 13 -11.14 15.20 42.83
CA ALA A 13 -10.87 16.64 42.98
C ALA A 13 -12.19 17.41 42.80
N LEU A 14 -12.68 17.96 43.92
CA LEU A 14 -13.81 18.88 43.94
C LEU A 14 -13.27 20.33 43.75
N ALA A 15 -13.55 20.94 42.60
CA ALA A 15 -13.29 22.35 42.38
C ALA A 15 -14.47 23.19 42.87
N LEU A 16 -14.34 23.85 44.03
CA LEU A 16 -15.27 24.86 44.50
C LEU A 16 -14.91 26.24 43.96
N ILE A 17 -15.78 26.78 43.09
CA ILE A 17 -15.73 28.19 42.71
C ILE A 17 -16.81 28.93 43.51
N PHE A 18 -16.35 29.82 44.38
CA PHE A 18 -17.24 30.80 45.05
C PHE A 18 -17.42 32.01 44.13
N CYS A 19 -18.65 32.32 43.76
CA CYS A 19 -19.03 33.67 43.31
C CYS A 19 -20.32 34.08 44.02
N SER A 20 -20.21 35.16 44.73
CA SER A 20 -21.25 35.85 45.46
C SER A 20 -22.24 36.60 44.58
N GLY A 21 -23.51 36.53 44.89
CA GLY A 21 -24.50 37.61 44.67
C GLY A 21 -25.47 37.43 43.52
N GLY A 22 -26.72 37.20 43.82
CA GLY A 22 -27.86 37.41 42.91
C GLY A 22 -28.91 36.29 42.94
N SER A 23 -29.94 36.49 43.79
CA SER A 23 -31.11 35.60 43.84
C SER A 23 -31.90 35.63 42.54
N PHE A 24 -31.96 34.53 41.82
CA PHE A 24 -33.05 34.18 40.92
C PHE A 24 -33.34 32.70 41.06
N LEU A 25 -34.48 32.42 41.73
CA LEU A 25 -35.07 31.11 41.77
C LEU A 25 -35.58 30.69 40.40
N PHE A 26 -34.77 29.92 39.66
CA PHE A 26 -35.27 29.00 38.66
C PHE A 26 -34.99 27.61 39.20
N ALA A 27 -36.01 26.92 39.66
CA ALA A 27 -35.98 25.50 39.91
C ALA A 27 -35.85 24.79 38.55
N GLN A 28 -34.63 24.51 38.13
CA GLN A 28 -34.36 23.60 37.02
C GLN A 28 -34.47 22.19 37.64
N GLU A 29 -35.57 21.50 37.32
CA GLU A 29 -35.73 20.07 37.58
C GLU A 29 -34.57 19.37 36.85
N GLN A 30 -33.50 19.09 37.59
CA GLN A 30 -32.49 18.12 37.13
C GLN A 30 -33.20 16.76 37.24
N SER A 31 -33.67 16.27 36.09
CA SER A 31 -34.10 14.87 35.97
C SER A 31 -32.90 14.01 36.33
N ALA A 32 -32.89 13.47 37.52
CA ALA A 32 -31.87 12.51 37.96
C ALA A 32 -31.98 11.28 37.04
N THR A 33 -30.96 11.09 36.22
CA THR A 33 -30.83 9.87 35.41
C THR A 33 -30.94 8.67 36.33
N PRO A 34 -31.79 7.67 36.05
CA PRO A 34 -31.97 6.50 36.90
C PRO A 34 -30.61 5.85 37.21
N ALA A 35 -30.44 5.36 38.43
CA ALA A 35 -29.18 4.75 38.88
C ALA A 35 -28.73 3.55 38.00
N SER A 36 -29.66 2.90 37.31
CA SER A 36 -29.42 1.88 36.28
C SER A 36 -28.67 2.46 35.06
N ASP A 37 -29.11 3.61 34.58
CA ASP A 37 -28.50 4.23 33.38
C ASP A 37 -27.09 4.75 33.64
N GLN A 38 -26.83 5.23 34.87
CA GLN A 38 -25.48 5.63 35.28
C GLN A 38 -24.53 4.42 35.39
N ARG A 39 -25.03 3.29 35.85
CA ARG A 39 -24.26 2.05 35.94
C ARG A 39 -23.92 1.52 34.54
N ASP A 40 -24.90 1.49 33.65
CA ASP A 40 -24.69 1.09 32.23
C ASP A 40 -23.72 2.01 31.52
N LEU A 41 -23.77 3.32 31.72
CA LEU A 41 -22.82 4.28 31.16
C LEU A 41 -21.42 4.05 31.71
N PHE A 42 -21.26 3.78 32.98
CA PHE A 42 -19.97 3.47 33.60
C PHE A 42 -19.39 2.17 33.05
N GLU A 43 -20.18 1.09 32.96
CA GLU A 43 -19.74 -0.19 32.40
C GLU A 43 -19.32 -0.07 30.94
N ARG A 44 -20.06 0.70 30.12
CA ARG A 44 -19.70 1.01 28.74
C ARG A 44 -18.39 1.81 28.66
N ALA A 45 -18.20 2.80 29.51
CA ALA A 45 -16.99 3.59 29.56
C ALA A 45 -15.76 2.75 29.94
N VAL A 46 -15.90 1.83 30.89
CA VAL A 46 -14.86 0.89 31.31
C VAL A 46 -14.52 -0.07 30.14
N ALA A 47 -15.52 -0.68 29.51
CA ALA A 47 -15.33 -1.57 28.38
C ALA A 47 -14.66 -0.86 27.18
N GLN A 48 -15.02 0.40 26.94
CA GLN A 48 -14.38 1.21 25.88
C GLN A 48 -12.93 1.55 26.23
N ALA A 49 -12.62 1.87 27.47
CA ALA A 49 -11.26 2.13 27.95
C ALA A 49 -10.38 0.87 27.84
N GLU A 50 -10.89 -0.28 28.21
CA GLU A 50 -10.22 -1.58 28.09
C GLU A 50 -9.95 -1.92 26.62
N SER A 51 -10.92 -1.71 25.73
CA SER A 51 -10.77 -1.92 24.28
C SER A 51 -9.69 -1.00 23.69
N THR A 52 -9.67 0.27 24.08
CA THR A 52 -8.66 1.24 23.63
C THR A 52 -7.26 0.87 24.13
N ALA A 53 -7.15 0.43 25.38
CA ALA A 53 -5.90 -0.04 25.96
C ALA A 53 -5.39 -1.29 25.25
N ALA A 54 -6.26 -2.22 24.87
CA ALA A 54 -5.92 -3.43 24.13
C ALA A 54 -5.35 -3.09 22.74
N ILE A 55 -5.97 -2.16 22.00
CA ILE A 55 -5.46 -1.69 20.70
C ILE A 55 -4.09 -1.04 20.86
N SER A 56 -3.91 -0.15 21.83
CA SER A 56 -2.63 0.49 22.10
C SER A 56 -1.54 -0.53 22.44
N HIS A 57 -1.85 -1.54 23.21
CA HIS A 57 -0.92 -2.63 23.52
C HIS A 57 -0.54 -3.42 22.28
N GLN A 58 -1.51 -3.76 21.43
CA GLN A 58 -1.28 -4.49 20.20
C GLN A 58 -0.38 -3.71 19.23
N LEU A 59 -0.62 -2.41 19.05
CA LEU A 59 0.22 -1.55 18.21
C LEU A 59 1.66 -1.47 18.73
N LYS A 60 1.83 -1.32 20.05
CA LYS A 60 3.15 -1.32 20.69
C LYS A 60 3.88 -2.65 20.50
N ASP A 61 3.16 -3.77 20.63
CA ASP A 61 3.72 -5.10 20.40
C ASP A 61 4.16 -5.31 18.94
N ILE A 62 3.31 -4.90 17.97
CA ILE A 62 3.67 -4.93 16.54
C ILE A 62 4.97 -4.14 16.32
N PHE A 63 5.04 -2.89 16.80
CA PHE A 63 6.23 -2.07 16.64
C PHE A 63 7.48 -2.72 17.25
N GLN A 64 7.41 -3.20 18.48
CA GLN A 64 8.54 -3.82 19.16
C GLN A 64 9.08 -5.07 18.44
N ARG A 65 8.20 -5.86 17.83
CA ARG A 65 8.58 -7.07 17.09
C ARG A 65 9.14 -6.77 15.72
N THR A 66 8.61 -5.77 15.03
CA THR A 66 8.85 -5.57 13.59
C THR A 66 9.85 -4.45 13.28
N ALA A 67 9.96 -3.39 14.12
CA ALA A 67 10.81 -2.24 13.86
C ALA A 67 12.29 -2.60 13.60
N LYS A 68 12.82 -3.60 14.29
CA LYS A 68 14.22 -4.04 14.13
C LYS A 68 14.55 -4.64 12.75
N ALA A 69 13.54 -5.00 11.94
CA ALA A 69 13.73 -5.46 10.57
C ALA A 69 13.49 -4.34 9.54
N VAL A 70 13.10 -3.15 9.99
CA VAL A 70 12.92 -1.95 9.16
C VAL A 70 14.19 -1.13 9.22
N VAL A 71 14.63 -0.61 8.08
CA VAL A 71 15.92 0.04 7.92
C VAL A 71 15.82 1.34 7.16
N LYS A 72 16.73 2.27 7.48
CA LYS A 72 16.92 3.49 6.74
C LYS A 72 17.84 3.24 5.54
N ILE A 73 17.46 3.78 4.40
CA ILE A 73 18.20 3.68 3.14
C ILE A 73 18.68 5.08 2.76
N HIS A 74 19.96 5.20 2.49
CA HIS A 74 20.55 6.35 1.82
C HIS A 74 21.02 5.91 0.45
N GLY A 75 20.68 6.67 -0.57
CA GLY A 75 21.15 6.51 -1.93
C GLY A 75 21.66 7.84 -2.45
N VAL A 76 22.51 7.79 -3.46
CA VAL A 76 23.00 8.98 -4.16
C VAL A 76 22.69 8.80 -5.64
N ASP A 77 21.92 9.71 -6.21
CA ASP A 77 21.77 9.83 -7.66
C ASP A 77 22.72 10.93 -8.18
N GLU A 78 22.65 11.20 -9.48
CA GLU A 78 23.51 12.22 -10.12
C GLU A 78 23.26 13.65 -9.60
N HIS A 79 22.16 13.91 -8.91
CA HIS A 79 21.70 15.25 -8.57
C HIS A 79 21.40 15.46 -7.07
N SER A 80 21.18 14.39 -6.31
CA SER A 80 20.70 14.51 -4.93
C SER A 80 20.98 13.28 -4.06
N GLU A 81 20.94 13.50 -2.75
CA GLU A 81 20.84 12.43 -1.77
C GLU A 81 19.39 12.02 -1.59
N ILE A 82 19.13 10.72 -1.70
CA ILE A 82 17.83 10.10 -1.49
C ILE A 82 17.83 9.43 -0.11
N CYS A 83 16.81 9.71 0.68
CA CYS A 83 16.53 8.99 1.92
C CYS A 83 15.20 8.25 1.78
N GLY A 84 15.18 7.01 2.22
CA GLY A 84 13.98 6.17 2.20
C GLY A 84 13.99 5.10 3.29
N THR A 85 12.96 4.28 3.26
CA THR A 85 12.79 3.15 4.16
C THR A 85 12.86 1.85 3.38
N GLY A 86 13.34 0.79 4.01
CA GLY A 86 13.25 -0.58 3.51
C GLY A 86 13.03 -1.55 4.65
N PHE A 87 12.80 -2.81 4.32
CA PHE A 87 12.65 -3.86 5.33
C PHE A 87 13.17 -5.21 4.81
N PHE A 88 13.79 -5.94 5.70
CA PHE A 88 14.37 -7.24 5.38
C PHE A 88 13.30 -8.33 5.22
N ILE A 89 13.48 -9.15 4.18
CA ILE A 89 12.57 -10.24 3.80
C ILE A 89 13.21 -11.62 3.93
N ASP A 90 14.53 -11.69 4.09
CA ASP A 90 15.23 -12.93 4.35
C ASP A 90 16.41 -12.70 5.35
N PRO A 91 16.89 -13.76 6.02
CA PRO A 91 17.93 -13.62 7.03
C PRO A 91 19.33 -13.36 6.46
N THR A 92 19.49 -13.30 5.15
CA THR A 92 20.77 -13.08 4.46
C THR A 92 20.99 -11.62 4.05
N GLY A 93 20.05 -10.71 4.38
CA GLY A 93 20.17 -9.27 4.13
C GLY A 93 19.51 -8.79 2.85
N THR A 94 18.59 -9.54 2.25
CA THR A 94 17.74 -9.04 1.16
C THR A 94 16.60 -8.21 1.72
N LEU A 95 16.35 -7.05 1.13
CA LEU A 95 15.30 -6.13 1.56
C LEU A 95 14.48 -5.58 0.39
N TYR A 96 13.23 -5.24 0.69
CA TYR A 96 12.36 -4.48 -0.21
C TYR A 96 12.40 -3.00 0.11
N THR A 97 12.18 -2.19 -0.92
CA THR A 97 11.93 -0.76 -0.83
C THR A 97 11.08 -0.29 -2.01
N ALA A 98 10.70 0.99 -2.04
CA ALA A 98 10.06 1.60 -3.19
C ALA A 98 11.04 1.82 -4.35
N TYR A 99 10.54 1.77 -5.58
CA TYR A 99 11.34 2.07 -6.79
C TYR A 99 11.97 3.47 -6.72
N THR A 100 11.24 4.46 -6.23
CA THR A 100 11.73 5.85 -6.07
C THR A 100 12.91 5.97 -5.10
N VAL A 101 13.18 4.95 -4.30
CA VAL A 101 14.32 4.90 -3.37
C VAL A 101 15.43 4.02 -3.92
N GLY A 102 15.09 2.83 -4.41
CA GLY A 102 16.05 1.81 -4.80
C GLY A 102 16.19 1.59 -6.31
N GLY A 103 15.46 2.35 -7.14
CA GLY A 103 15.40 2.13 -8.59
C GLY A 103 16.37 2.97 -9.40
N GLU A 104 16.51 4.23 -9.10
CA GLU A 104 17.27 5.20 -9.92
C GLU A 104 18.61 5.59 -9.31
N ALA A 105 18.75 5.49 -7.98
CA ALA A 105 19.99 5.79 -7.28
C ALA A 105 21.04 4.67 -7.46
N GLY A 106 22.29 5.06 -7.34
CA GLY A 106 23.42 4.17 -7.11
C GLY A 106 23.94 4.31 -5.66
N ASN A 107 25.02 3.61 -5.34
CA ASN A 107 25.74 3.79 -4.06
C ASN A 107 24.87 3.79 -2.80
N PHE A 108 24.10 2.71 -2.63
CA PHE A 108 23.21 2.57 -1.48
C PHE A 108 23.97 2.28 -0.19
N THR A 109 23.52 2.90 0.88
CA THR A 109 23.96 2.63 2.24
C THR A 109 22.74 2.36 3.12
N ILE A 110 22.76 1.23 3.82
CA ILE A 110 21.70 0.82 4.75
C ILE A 110 22.18 1.04 6.18
N GLU A 111 21.39 1.78 6.95
CA GLU A 111 21.61 1.89 8.39
C GLU A 111 20.84 0.80 9.12
N PHE A 112 21.58 -0.11 9.77
CA PHE A 112 21.02 -1.25 10.48
C PHE A 112 21.84 -1.58 11.72
N GLY A 113 21.19 -1.72 12.88
CA GLY A 113 21.85 -2.07 14.15
C GLY A 113 22.94 -1.08 14.56
N GLY A 114 22.76 0.21 14.28
CA GLY A 114 23.72 1.27 14.57
C GLY A 114 24.97 1.26 13.67
N LYS A 115 24.96 0.51 12.58
CA LYS A 115 26.05 0.41 11.58
C LYS A 115 25.54 0.76 10.20
N LYS A 116 26.47 1.20 9.34
CA LYS A 116 26.23 1.47 7.92
C LYS A 116 26.81 0.34 7.08
N TYR A 117 25.97 -0.20 6.19
CA TYR A 117 26.32 -1.28 5.27
C TYR A 117 26.19 -0.80 3.83
N PRO A 118 27.21 -0.98 2.99
CA PRO A 118 27.03 -0.79 1.55
C PRO A 118 26.03 -1.82 1.03
N ALA A 119 25.14 -1.39 0.16
CA ALA A 119 24.14 -2.28 -0.44
C ALA A 119 24.25 -2.26 -1.96
N ARG A 120 23.93 -3.39 -2.57
CA ARG A 120 23.81 -3.50 -4.02
C ARG A 120 22.36 -3.68 -4.42
N GLN A 121 21.98 -3.10 -5.53
CA GLN A 121 20.68 -3.33 -6.14
C GLN A 121 20.66 -4.74 -6.76
N LEU A 122 19.65 -5.53 -6.40
CA LEU A 122 19.38 -6.81 -7.03
C LEU A 122 18.46 -6.65 -8.23
N LEU A 123 17.38 -5.88 -8.02
CA LEU A 123 16.34 -5.65 -9.01
C LEU A 123 15.64 -4.33 -8.71
N ALA A 124 15.24 -3.62 -9.76
CA ALA A 124 14.27 -2.52 -9.66
C ALA A 124 13.24 -2.67 -10.78
N ASP A 125 11.98 -2.54 -10.44
CA ASP A 125 10.89 -2.66 -11.39
C ASP A 125 9.92 -1.47 -11.26
N ILE A 126 9.96 -0.60 -12.24
CA ILE A 126 9.13 0.61 -12.28
C ILE A 126 7.64 0.28 -12.39
N ARG A 127 7.28 -0.86 -12.97
CA ARG A 127 5.88 -1.26 -13.15
C ARG A 127 5.22 -1.66 -11.85
N SER A 128 5.95 -2.33 -10.96
CA SER A 128 5.50 -2.62 -9.61
C SER A 128 5.71 -1.45 -8.65
N GLY A 129 6.57 -0.49 -8.99
CA GLY A 129 6.97 0.58 -8.08
C GLY A 129 7.87 0.09 -6.93
N THR A 130 8.51 -1.08 -7.07
CA THR A 130 9.34 -1.70 -6.03
C THR A 130 10.77 -1.95 -6.47
N ALA A 131 11.68 -2.03 -5.50
CA ALA A 131 13.06 -2.45 -5.71
C ALA A 131 13.51 -3.43 -4.62
N MET A 132 14.50 -4.25 -4.95
CA MET A 132 15.20 -5.15 -4.03
C MET A 132 16.66 -4.75 -3.91
N LEU A 133 17.12 -4.59 -2.69
CA LEU A 133 18.52 -4.34 -2.36
C LEU A 133 19.07 -5.50 -1.52
N LYS A 134 20.40 -5.57 -1.41
CA LYS A 134 21.11 -6.62 -0.68
C LYS A 134 22.27 -6.03 0.10
N ILE A 135 22.36 -6.37 1.39
CA ILE A 135 23.56 -6.20 2.21
C ILE A 135 24.15 -7.56 2.58
N ASP A 136 25.43 -7.59 2.92
CA ASP A 136 26.10 -8.80 3.39
C ASP A 136 26.12 -8.82 4.93
N ALA A 137 24.98 -9.16 5.52
CA ALA A 137 24.80 -9.28 6.96
C ALA A 137 23.70 -10.28 7.30
N ALA A 138 23.77 -10.89 8.48
CA ALA A 138 22.64 -11.61 9.04
C ALA A 138 21.62 -10.63 9.60
N THR A 139 20.36 -10.79 9.22
CA THR A 139 19.30 -9.82 9.49
C THR A 139 18.03 -10.45 10.07
N PRO A 140 17.29 -9.73 10.93
CA PRO A 140 15.91 -10.10 11.23
C PRO A 140 15.05 -9.95 9.97
N THR A 141 13.88 -10.60 9.95
CA THR A 141 12.98 -10.59 8.80
C THR A 141 11.56 -10.26 9.21
N LEU A 142 10.78 -9.67 8.30
CA LEU A 142 9.35 -9.54 8.43
C LEU A 142 8.63 -10.72 7.77
N SER A 143 7.56 -11.17 8.39
CA SER A 143 6.66 -12.15 7.79
C SER A 143 5.84 -11.49 6.69
N ILE A 144 5.70 -12.19 5.57
CA ILE A 144 4.86 -11.77 4.45
C ILE A 144 3.43 -12.25 4.68
N GLY A 145 2.48 -11.32 4.64
CA GLY A 145 1.05 -11.56 4.73
C GLY A 145 0.39 -11.60 3.36
N LYS A 146 -0.91 -11.30 3.33
CA LYS A 146 -1.72 -11.26 2.11
C LYS A 146 -2.55 -9.98 2.07
N SER A 147 -2.33 -9.15 1.04
CA SER A 147 -3.13 -7.94 0.85
C SER A 147 -4.57 -8.26 0.44
N GLU A 148 -4.81 -9.41 -0.17
CA GLU A 148 -6.15 -9.87 -0.58
C GLU A 148 -7.09 -10.15 0.61
N GLU A 149 -6.56 -10.29 1.83
CA GLU A 149 -7.35 -10.43 3.06
C GLU A 149 -7.83 -9.08 3.63
N LEU A 150 -7.34 -7.96 3.08
CA LEU A 150 -7.73 -6.62 3.51
C LEU A 150 -9.04 -6.19 2.86
N GLY A 151 -9.87 -5.50 3.62
CA GLY A 151 -11.03 -4.76 3.12
C GLY A 151 -10.90 -3.26 3.38
N VAL A 152 -11.82 -2.47 2.86
CA VAL A 152 -11.95 -1.06 3.26
C VAL A 152 -12.21 -1.00 4.76
N ALA A 153 -11.58 -0.02 5.43
CA ALA A 153 -11.53 0.13 6.89
C ALA A 153 -10.67 -0.90 7.64
N SER A 154 -9.97 -1.82 6.98
CA SER A 154 -8.99 -2.68 7.65
C SER A 154 -7.89 -1.81 8.29
N PRO A 155 -7.59 -1.97 9.59
CA PRO A 155 -6.52 -1.24 10.25
C PRO A 155 -5.15 -1.73 9.78
N VAL A 156 -4.22 -0.80 9.60
CA VAL A 156 -2.85 -1.07 9.16
C VAL A 156 -1.85 -0.16 9.88
N VAL A 157 -0.61 -0.62 9.95
CA VAL A 157 0.51 0.11 10.55
C VAL A 157 1.65 0.20 9.53
N ALA A 158 2.23 1.38 9.36
CA ALA A 158 3.50 1.51 8.65
C ALA A 158 4.60 1.92 9.62
N ILE A 159 5.82 1.46 9.38
CA ILE A 159 7.00 1.85 10.16
C ILE A 159 8.03 2.38 9.17
N GLY A 160 8.46 3.60 9.37
CA GLY A 160 9.41 4.25 8.48
C GLY A 160 10.30 5.27 9.17
N TYR A 161 11.12 5.97 8.38
CA TYR A 161 12.06 6.98 8.83
C TYR A 161 11.67 8.37 8.28
N PRO A 162 10.59 9.00 8.83
CA PRO A 162 10.12 10.30 8.35
C PRO A 162 11.20 11.37 8.57
N LEU A 163 11.46 12.17 7.54
CA LEU A 163 12.36 13.34 7.62
C LEU A 163 13.75 13.03 8.23
N ASP A 164 14.25 11.84 7.98
CA ASP A 164 15.52 11.34 8.54
C ASP A 164 15.53 11.15 10.07
N LEU A 165 14.36 11.21 10.72
CA LEU A 165 14.17 10.93 12.14
C LEU A 165 14.31 9.42 12.45
N PRO A 166 14.32 9.01 13.72
CA PRO A 166 14.25 7.59 14.10
C PRO A 166 13.01 6.88 13.57
N GLU A 167 13.04 5.55 13.60
CA GLU A 167 11.91 4.72 13.18
C GLU A 167 10.62 5.12 13.90
N THR A 168 9.61 5.42 13.11
CA THR A 168 8.34 5.98 13.59
C THR A 168 7.18 5.11 13.08
N PRO A 169 6.32 4.58 13.98
CA PRO A 169 5.11 3.90 13.58
C PRO A 169 4.00 4.91 13.27
N ASN A 170 3.34 4.69 12.14
CA ASN A 170 2.13 5.40 11.75
C ASN A 170 0.97 4.41 11.63
N CYS A 171 -0.20 4.77 12.14
CA CYS A 171 -1.40 3.93 12.10
C CYS A 171 -2.44 4.55 11.20
N GLY A 172 -3.13 3.72 10.45
CA GLY A 172 -4.17 4.14 9.53
C GLY A 172 -5.13 3.01 9.17
N MET A 173 -5.93 3.24 8.14
CA MET A 173 -6.89 2.27 7.62
C MET A 173 -6.83 2.26 6.10
N VAL A 174 -7.10 1.09 5.52
CA VAL A 174 -7.34 0.97 4.07
C VAL A 174 -8.56 1.81 3.71
N ALA A 175 -8.39 2.75 2.80
CA ALA A 175 -9.44 3.66 2.33
C ALA A 175 -10.01 3.25 0.97
N GLY A 176 -9.32 2.37 0.24
CA GLY A 176 -9.77 1.89 -1.06
C GLY A 176 -8.72 1.04 -1.77
N PHE A 177 -9.15 0.49 -2.90
CA PHE A 177 -8.33 -0.29 -3.82
C PHE A 177 -8.45 0.36 -5.19
N ASP A 178 -7.42 1.07 -5.61
CA ASP A 178 -7.48 1.93 -6.78
C ASP A 178 -6.64 1.35 -7.93
N GLN A 179 -7.18 1.39 -9.13
CA GLN A 179 -6.48 0.98 -10.36
C GLN A 179 -6.01 2.19 -11.18
N LYS A 180 -6.43 3.39 -10.79
CA LYS A 180 -6.03 4.65 -11.43
C LYS A 180 -6.05 5.82 -10.46
N TYR A 181 -5.22 6.82 -10.76
CA TYR A 181 -5.19 8.11 -10.06
C TYR A 181 -4.93 9.23 -11.06
N LEU A 182 -5.73 10.30 -11.01
CA LEU A 182 -5.65 11.47 -11.91
C LEU A 182 -5.56 11.08 -13.40
N GLY A 183 -6.38 10.11 -13.83
CA GLY A 183 -6.44 9.65 -15.21
C GLY A 183 -5.30 8.69 -15.63
N ARG A 184 -4.39 8.34 -14.73
CA ARG A 184 -3.30 7.38 -14.97
C ARG A 184 -3.60 6.04 -14.35
N TYR A 185 -3.41 4.97 -15.11
CA TYR A 185 -3.60 3.61 -14.64
C TYR A 185 -2.36 3.10 -13.93
N PHE A 186 -2.56 2.39 -12.83
CA PHE A 186 -1.52 1.61 -12.17
C PHE A 186 -1.35 0.25 -12.87
N SER A 187 -0.16 -0.30 -12.85
CA SER A 187 0.10 -1.65 -13.39
C SER A 187 -0.56 -2.76 -12.55
N THR A 188 -0.80 -2.50 -11.27
CA THR A 188 -1.54 -3.38 -10.35
C THR A 188 -2.44 -2.52 -9.46
N THR A 189 -3.48 -3.13 -8.89
CA THR A 189 -4.35 -2.43 -7.94
C THR A 189 -3.54 -1.97 -6.73
N HIS A 190 -3.57 -0.68 -6.43
CA HIS A 190 -2.89 -0.10 -5.28
C HIS A 190 -3.83 0.03 -4.08
N LEU A 191 -3.27 -0.14 -2.90
CA LEU A 191 -3.94 0.13 -1.63
C LEU A 191 -3.89 1.63 -1.36
N ARG A 192 -5.02 2.32 -1.34
CA ARG A 192 -5.10 3.67 -0.83
C ARG A 192 -5.33 3.60 0.68
N VAL A 193 -4.47 4.23 1.45
CA VAL A 193 -4.46 4.14 2.91
C VAL A 193 -4.54 5.55 3.50
N ASN A 194 -5.46 5.75 4.46
CA ASN A 194 -5.50 6.96 5.28
C ASN A 194 -4.40 6.86 6.34
N LEU A 195 -3.20 7.24 5.95
CA LEU A 195 -2.00 7.16 6.76
C LEU A 195 -1.10 8.34 6.36
N PRO A 196 -0.83 9.27 7.29
CA PRO A 196 0.05 10.39 7.01
C PRO A 196 1.46 9.89 6.77
N THR A 197 2.01 10.22 5.61
CA THR A 197 3.39 9.87 5.25
C THR A 197 4.21 11.10 4.96
N GLN A 198 5.50 11.03 5.28
CA GLN A 198 6.47 12.09 5.07
C GLN A 198 7.59 11.63 4.13
N ARG A 199 8.44 12.57 3.70
CA ARG A 199 9.69 12.25 3.00
C ARG A 199 10.50 11.29 3.87
N GLY A 200 11.08 10.24 3.26
CA GLY A 200 11.85 9.21 3.97
C GLY A 200 11.05 7.94 4.27
N GLU A 201 9.71 7.96 4.14
CA GLU A 201 8.86 6.78 4.41
C GLU A 201 8.52 5.97 3.15
N ALA A 202 8.93 6.42 1.97
CA ALA A 202 8.82 5.59 0.76
C ALA A 202 9.61 4.30 0.94
N GLY A 203 9.00 3.15 0.64
CA GLY A 203 9.55 1.82 0.89
C GLY A 203 9.22 1.23 2.26
N ALA A 204 8.50 1.96 3.13
CA ALA A 204 8.06 1.46 4.42
C ALA A 204 7.13 0.24 4.27
N PRO A 205 7.27 -0.80 5.11
CA PRO A 205 6.31 -1.90 5.14
C PRO A 205 4.96 -1.41 5.66
N LEU A 206 3.89 -1.79 4.97
CA LEU A 206 2.53 -1.70 5.45
C LEU A 206 2.16 -3.03 6.11
N LEU A 207 1.86 -3.01 7.40
CA LEU A 207 1.63 -4.19 8.23
C LEU A 207 0.14 -4.32 8.57
N ASN A 208 -0.36 -5.55 8.60
CA ASN A 208 -1.65 -5.86 9.19
C ASN A 208 -1.56 -5.94 10.73
N MET A 209 -2.68 -6.15 11.41
CA MET A 209 -2.72 -6.25 12.88
C MET A 209 -2.06 -7.51 13.46
N LYS A 210 -1.57 -8.43 12.61
CA LYS A 210 -0.71 -9.56 13.02
C LYS A 210 0.77 -9.19 12.95
N GLY A 211 1.13 -8.04 12.36
CA GLY A 211 2.52 -7.62 12.10
C GLY A 211 3.10 -8.23 10.81
N GLU A 212 2.26 -8.73 9.92
CA GLU A 212 2.67 -9.27 8.62
C GLU A 212 2.62 -8.18 7.55
N VAL A 213 3.59 -8.18 6.64
CA VAL A 213 3.66 -7.21 5.54
C VAL A 213 2.57 -7.50 4.51
N VAL A 214 1.70 -6.54 4.27
CA VAL A 214 0.61 -6.60 3.28
C VAL A 214 0.79 -5.62 2.12
N GLY A 215 1.77 -4.72 2.22
CA GLY A 215 2.09 -3.78 1.15
C GLY A 215 3.38 -3.01 1.41
N ILE A 216 3.77 -2.21 0.41
CA ILE A 216 4.95 -1.33 0.44
C ILE A 216 4.48 0.08 0.13
N VAL A 217 4.73 1.04 1.01
CA VAL A 217 4.38 2.45 0.80
C VAL A 217 5.22 3.00 -0.35
N VAL A 218 4.58 3.52 -1.40
CA VAL A 218 5.29 3.99 -2.60
C VAL A 218 5.11 5.47 -2.88
N SER A 219 3.99 6.08 -2.49
CA SER A 219 3.76 7.49 -2.74
C SER A 219 2.80 8.10 -1.74
N ARG A 220 2.99 9.39 -1.46
CA ARG A 220 2.07 10.23 -0.72
C ARG A 220 1.07 10.87 -1.69
N LEU A 221 -0.20 11.01 -1.29
CA LEU A 221 -1.15 11.85 -1.99
C LEU A 221 -1.00 13.30 -1.51
N GLU A 222 -0.79 14.21 -2.44
CA GLU A 222 -0.61 15.63 -2.12
C GLU A 222 -1.87 16.22 -1.48
N ASN A 223 -1.66 17.14 -0.53
CA ASN A 223 -2.71 17.83 0.20
C ASN A 223 -3.69 16.93 0.96
N THR A 224 -3.29 15.69 1.26
CA THR A 224 -4.10 14.73 2.02
C THR A 224 -3.25 14.04 3.08
N SER A 225 -3.93 13.38 4.03
CA SER A 225 -3.28 12.44 4.99
C SER A 225 -3.38 11.00 4.48
N ALA A 226 -3.20 10.80 3.18
CA ALA A 226 -3.29 9.48 2.57
C ALA A 226 -2.05 9.17 1.73
N CYS A 227 -1.80 7.88 1.55
CA CYS A 227 -0.73 7.37 0.70
C CYS A 227 -1.23 6.20 -0.16
N TYR A 228 -0.45 5.85 -1.16
CA TYR A 228 -0.57 4.60 -1.88
C TYR A 228 0.49 3.60 -1.44
N ALA A 229 0.06 2.35 -1.29
CA ALA A 229 0.95 1.23 -1.12
C ALA A 229 0.71 0.20 -2.24
N VAL A 230 1.78 -0.40 -2.72
CA VAL A 230 1.73 -1.54 -3.63
C VAL A 230 1.41 -2.79 -2.81
N PRO A 231 0.48 -3.65 -3.25
CA PRO A 231 0.20 -4.91 -2.57
C PRO A 231 1.45 -5.80 -2.54
N ILE A 232 1.66 -6.50 -1.44
CA ILE A 232 2.88 -7.29 -1.26
C ILE A 232 3.03 -8.40 -2.32
N GLU A 233 1.93 -8.93 -2.83
CA GLU A 233 1.93 -9.94 -3.89
C GLU A 233 2.60 -9.44 -5.17
N ALA A 234 2.55 -8.13 -5.45
CA ALA A 234 3.24 -7.55 -6.60
C ALA A 234 4.77 -7.64 -6.43
N ALA A 235 5.29 -7.31 -5.25
CA ALA A 235 6.71 -7.44 -4.94
C ALA A 235 7.15 -8.91 -4.94
N GLU A 236 6.34 -9.81 -4.37
CA GLU A 236 6.63 -11.25 -4.36
C GLU A 236 6.63 -11.86 -5.78
N LYS A 237 5.76 -11.38 -6.67
CA LYS A 237 5.78 -11.77 -8.09
C LYS A 237 7.11 -11.40 -8.76
N ILE A 238 7.55 -10.15 -8.57
CA ILE A 238 8.83 -9.67 -9.12
C ILE A 238 10.01 -10.42 -8.54
N ARG A 239 10.00 -10.69 -7.24
CA ARG A 239 11.01 -11.54 -6.58
C ARG A 239 11.03 -12.96 -7.14
N SER A 240 9.85 -13.56 -7.36
CA SER A 240 9.74 -14.89 -7.96
C SER A 240 10.33 -14.94 -9.38
N ASP A 241 10.06 -13.92 -10.19
CA ASP A 241 10.65 -13.80 -11.52
C ASP A 241 12.18 -13.69 -11.43
N PHE A 242 12.67 -12.82 -10.54
CA PHE A 242 14.10 -12.63 -10.34
C PHE A 242 14.83 -13.93 -9.92
N VAL A 243 14.24 -14.70 -9.00
CA VAL A 243 14.82 -15.97 -8.58
C VAL A 243 14.86 -16.98 -9.73
N ARG A 244 13.84 -16.99 -10.60
CA ARG A 244 13.74 -17.93 -11.73
C ARG A 244 14.59 -17.52 -12.94
N PHE A 245 14.70 -16.22 -13.21
CA PHE A 245 15.21 -15.71 -14.48
C PHE A 245 16.33 -14.66 -14.34
N GLY A 246 16.61 -14.17 -13.14
CA GLY A 246 17.56 -13.08 -12.90
C GLY A 246 17.01 -11.68 -13.22
N GLU A 247 15.76 -11.57 -13.64
CA GLU A 247 15.10 -10.31 -14.07
C GLU A 247 13.61 -10.37 -13.82
N ALA A 248 12.92 -9.21 -13.77
CA ALA A 248 11.46 -9.14 -13.82
C ALA A 248 10.96 -9.49 -15.24
N ARG A 249 10.00 -10.40 -15.35
CA ARG A 249 9.47 -10.86 -16.63
C ARG A 249 7.97 -10.67 -16.74
N HIS A 250 7.59 -9.49 -17.20
CA HIS A 250 6.17 -9.18 -17.41
C HIS A 250 5.65 -9.86 -18.68
N GLY A 251 4.66 -10.74 -18.50
CA GLY A 251 4.02 -11.46 -19.58
C GLY A 251 3.05 -10.59 -20.37
N TRP A 252 2.94 -10.89 -21.65
CA TRP A 252 2.05 -10.22 -22.58
C TRP A 252 1.39 -11.22 -23.50
N VAL A 253 0.09 -11.02 -23.81
CA VAL A 253 -0.69 -11.92 -24.64
C VAL A 253 -1.25 -11.27 -25.90
N GLY A 254 -1.32 -9.93 -25.97
CA GLY A 254 -1.71 -9.18 -27.17
C GLY A 254 -3.21 -9.00 -27.34
N ILE A 255 -3.92 -8.64 -26.29
CA ILE A 255 -5.35 -8.31 -26.27
C ILE A 255 -5.59 -6.85 -25.89
N ASN A 256 -6.60 -6.23 -26.50
CA ASN A 256 -7.18 -4.98 -26.05
C ASN A 256 -8.63 -5.22 -25.64
N VAL A 257 -9.06 -4.52 -24.59
CA VAL A 257 -10.42 -4.61 -24.06
C VAL A 257 -11.04 -3.22 -23.93
N SER A 258 -12.37 -3.18 -24.02
CA SER A 258 -13.16 -1.99 -23.68
C SER A 258 -14.37 -2.38 -22.84
N GLU A 259 -15.13 -1.39 -22.40
CA GLU A 259 -16.34 -1.62 -21.63
C GLU A 259 -17.48 -2.12 -22.53
N ALA A 260 -18.01 -3.30 -22.23
CA ALA A 260 -19.20 -3.85 -22.88
C ALA A 260 -20.47 -3.10 -22.46
N ALA A 261 -21.42 -2.98 -23.37
CA ALA A 261 -22.71 -2.31 -23.11
C ALA A 261 -23.51 -2.98 -21.98
N GLN A 262 -23.43 -4.31 -21.88
CA GLN A 262 -24.09 -5.11 -20.85
C GLN A 262 -23.10 -6.05 -20.17
N PRO A 263 -23.21 -6.25 -18.85
CA PRO A 263 -22.38 -7.21 -18.15
C PRO A 263 -22.79 -8.65 -18.52
N VAL A 264 -21.79 -9.53 -18.69
CA VAL A 264 -21.97 -10.96 -18.90
C VAL A 264 -21.23 -11.73 -17.80
N GLU A 265 -21.91 -12.57 -17.05
CA GLU A 265 -21.38 -13.24 -15.83
C GLU A 265 -20.67 -12.27 -14.86
N GLY A 266 -21.14 -11.02 -14.78
CA GLY A 266 -20.58 -9.98 -13.92
C GLY A 266 -19.35 -9.27 -14.48
N SER A 267 -18.93 -9.58 -15.72
CA SER A 267 -17.84 -8.86 -16.39
C SER A 267 -18.37 -7.92 -17.48
N ARG A 268 -17.72 -6.76 -17.63
CA ARG A 268 -17.92 -5.78 -18.70
C ARG A 268 -16.67 -5.65 -19.59
N ALA A 269 -15.68 -6.51 -19.45
CA ALA A 269 -14.46 -6.43 -20.25
C ALA A 269 -14.64 -7.18 -21.57
N GLU A 270 -14.98 -6.46 -22.64
CA GLU A 270 -15.13 -7.00 -23.99
C GLU A 270 -13.81 -6.88 -24.76
N MET A 271 -13.38 -7.95 -25.40
CA MET A 271 -12.21 -7.93 -26.28
C MET A 271 -12.56 -7.19 -27.58
N THR A 272 -11.92 -6.06 -27.79
CA THR A 272 -12.13 -5.23 -28.99
C THR A 272 -11.16 -5.54 -30.10
N GLN A 273 -9.92 -5.89 -29.73
CA GLN A 273 -8.88 -6.16 -30.70
C GLN A 273 -7.94 -7.26 -30.19
N ILE A 274 -7.65 -8.19 -31.07
CA ILE A 274 -6.56 -9.16 -30.91
C ILE A 274 -5.47 -8.74 -31.88
N MET A 275 -4.29 -8.48 -31.34
CA MET A 275 -3.15 -8.06 -32.17
C MET A 275 -2.64 -9.25 -33.00
N ASP A 276 -2.31 -9.02 -34.28
CA ASP A 276 -1.77 -10.05 -35.16
C ASP A 276 -0.44 -10.59 -34.63
N ASP A 277 -0.14 -11.84 -34.93
CA ASP A 277 1.07 -12.56 -34.54
C ASP A 277 1.30 -12.67 -33.03
N THR A 278 0.26 -12.48 -32.22
CA THR A 278 0.33 -12.56 -30.76
C THR A 278 -0.05 -13.94 -30.22
N PRO A 279 0.28 -14.23 -28.97
CA PRO A 279 -0.20 -15.43 -28.29
C PRO A 279 -1.72 -15.58 -28.30
N ALA A 280 -2.46 -14.49 -28.11
CA ALA A 280 -3.91 -14.50 -28.12
C ALA A 280 -4.48 -14.83 -29.51
N ALA A 281 -3.91 -14.25 -30.59
CA ALA A 281 -4.32 -14.55 -31.95
C ALA A 281 -4.18 -16.04 -32.30
N ARG A 282 -3.07 -16.64 -31.87
CA ARG A 282 -2.82 -18.09 -32.09
C ARG A 282 -3.68 -19.01 -31.24
N SER A 283 -4.25 -18.51 -30.15
CA SER A 283 -5.08 -19.32 -29.23
C SER A 283 -6.54 -19.49 -29.69
N GLY A 284 -6.99 -18.67 -30.66
CA GLY A 284 -8.37 -18.69 -31.12
C GLY A 284 -9.33 -17.78 -30.33
N ILE A 285 -8.81 -16.92 -29.46
CA ILE A 285 -9.55 -15.80 -28.85
C ILE A 285 -9.98 -14.84 -29.96
N LYS A 286 -11.16 -14.24 -29.86
CA LYS A 286 -11.73 -13.38 -30.89
C LYS A 286 -12.23 -12.05 -30.32
N PRO A 287 -12.29 -10.98 -31.15
CA PRO A 287 -13.05 -9.79 -30.80
C PRO A 287 -14.53 -10.16 -30.50
N GLY A 288 -15.13 -9.46 -29.53
CA GLY A 288 -16.47 -9.75 -29.02
C GLY A 288 -16.54 -10.81 -27.92
N ASP A 289 -15.42 -11.48 -27.59
CA ASP A 289 -15.36 -12.34 -26.41
C ASP A 289 -15.39 -11.47 -25.13
N ILE A 290 -16.21 -11.82 -24.15
CA ILE A 290 -16.23 -11.17 -22.83
C ILE A 290 -15.24 -11.88 -21.91
N LEU A 291 -14.27 -11.15 -21.43
CA LEU A 291 -13.19 -11.67 -20.60
C LEU A 291 -13.65 -11.82 -19.14
N LEU A 292 -13.63 -13.05 -18.62
CA LEU A 292 -14.06 -13.37 -17.26
C LEU A 292 -12.88 -13.54 -16.29
N GLN A 293 -11.76 -14.06 -16.78
CA GLN A 293 -10.60 -14.38 -15.95
C GLN A 293 -9.32 -14.42 -16.77
N VAL A 294 -8.21 -13.95 -16.16
CA VAL A 294 -6.85 -14.08 -16.69
C VAL A 294 -5.97 -14.68 -15.59
N GLY A 295 -5.42 -15.85 -15.84
CA GLY A 295 -4.69 -16.60 -14.83
C GLY A 295 -5.58 -16.91 -13.63
N ARG A 296 -5.19 -16.39 -12.46
CA ARG A 296 -5.96 -16.54 -11.22
C ARG A 296 -6.85 -15.34 -10.91
N LYS A 297 -6.72 -14.26 -11.66
CA LYS A 297 -7.44 -13.00 -11.39
C LYS A 297 -8.73 -12.95 -12.17
N ARG A 298 -9.83 -12.72 -11.45
CA ARG A 298 -11.13 -12.46 -12.03
C ARG A 298 -11.13 -11.07 -12.69
N VAL A 299 -11.85 -10.93 -13.79
CA VAL A 299 -12.01 -9.67 -14.53
C VAL A 299 -13.48 -9.30 -14.49
N THR A 300 -13.79 -8.13 -13.99
CA THR A 300 -15.15 -7.57 -13.91
C THR A 300 -15.29 -6.30 -14.74
N GLN A 301 -14.18 -5.55 -14.89
CA GLN A 301 -14.11 -4.32 -15.66
C GLN A 301 -12.84 -4.33 -16.53
N PRO A 302 -12.78 -3.51 -17.60
CA PRO A 302 -11.59 -3.42 -18.47
C PRO A 302 -10.30 -3.14 -17.70
N GLU A 303 -10.35 -2.32 -16.65
CA GLU A 303 -9.23 -1.95 -15.82
C GLU A 303 -8.60 -3.14 -15.09
N ASP A 304 -9.40 -4.16 -14.74
CA ASP A 304 -8.91 -5.37 -14.08
C ASP A 304 -7.89 -6.13 -14.93
N VAL A 305 -7.91 -5.95 -16.25
CA VAL A 305 -6.99 -6.62 -17.17
C VAL A 305 -5.56 -6.19 -16.96
N LEU A 306 -5.30 -4.92 -16.63
CA LEU A 306 -3.95 -4.44 -16.31
C LEU A 306 -3.42 -5.14 -15.07
N ASN A 307 -4.23 -5.17 -13.99
CA ASN A 307 -3.89 -5.86 -12.76
C ASN A 307 -3.67 -7.36 -13.00
N ALA A 308 -4.56 -8.02 -13.74
CA ALA A 308 -4.43 -9.44 -14.05
C ALA A 308 -3.19 -9.74 -14.90
N SER A 309 -2.89 -8.90 -15.90
CA SER A 309 -1.73 -9.02 -16.78
C SER A 309 -0.41 -8.81 -16.04
N PHE A 310 -0.38 -7.98 -15.00
CA PHE A 310 0.82 -7.78 -14.19
C PHE A 310 1.32 -9.10 -13.56
N PHE A 311 0.42 -9.97 -13.13
CA PHE A 311 0.75 -11.25 -12.51
C PHE A 311 1.08 -12.38 -13.49
N ILE A 312 1.10 -12.09 -14.79
CA ILE A 312 1.58 -13.04 -15.80
C ILE A 312 3.09 -12.93 -15.94
N THR A 313 3.78 -14.07 -15.94
CA THR A 313 5.21 -14.16 -16.25
C THR A 313 5.40 -14.59 -17.70
N ALA A 314 6.28 -13.91 -18.43
CA ALA A 314 6.60 -14.30 -19.80
C ALA A 314 7.25 -15.69 -19.86
N GLY A 315 6.70 -16.56 -20.69
CA GLY A 315 7.05 -17.97 -20.81
C GLY A 315 6.06 -18.92 -20.13
N ASP A 316 5.22 -18.42 -19.20
CA ASP A 316 4.21 -19.24 -18.55
C ASP A 316 2.96 -19.40 -19.45
N THR A 317 2.30 -20.55 -19.35
CA THR A 317 0.99 -20.80 -19.96
C THR A 317 -0.11 -20.35 -19.01
N VAL A 318 -0.95 -19.43 -19.47
CA VAL A 318 -1.98 -18.75 -18.69
C VAL A 318 -3.37 -19.18 -19.16
N PRO A 319 -4.24 -19.68 -18.29
CA PRO A 319 -5.63 -19.89 -18.62
C PRO A 319 -6.34 -18.52 -18.76
N ILE A 320 -7.00 -18.30 -19.88
CA ILE A 320 -7.87 -17.16 -20.16
C ILE A 320 -9.28 -17.69 -20.34
N ILE A 321 -10.20 -17.23 -19.50
CA ILE A 321 -11.59 -17.64 -19.51
C ILE A 321 -12.43 -16.52 -20.11
N VAL A 322 -13.21 -16.85 -21.12
CA VAL A 322 -14.09 -15.90 -21.80
C VAL A 322 -15.50 -16.47 -21.94
N MET A 323 -16.46 -15.56 -22.18
CA MET A 323 -17.79 -15.90 -22.68
C MET A 323 -17.89 -15.49 -24.16
N ARG A 324 -18.25 -16.42 -25.02
CA ARG A 324 -18.53 -16.20 -26.45
C ARG A 324 -19.97 -16.56 -26.73
N GLY A 325 -20.82 -15.55 -26.88
CA GLY A 325 -22.27 -15.77 -26.82
C GLY A 325 -22.65 -16.38 -25.48
N ASP A 326 -23.30 -17.55 -25.49
CA ASP A 326 -23.72 -18.28 -24.28
C ASP A 326 -22.75 -19.39 -23.88
N GLN A 327 -21.55 -19.45 -24.49
CA GLN A 327 -20.59 -20.50 -24.24
C GLN A 327 -19.39 -19.97 -23.47
N ARG A 328 -19.11 -20.58 -22.32
CA ARG A 328 -17.89 -20.34 -21.55
C ARG A 328 -16.74 -21.15 -22.12
N MET A 329 -15.66 -20.48 -22.51
CA MET A 329 -14.50 -21.10 -23.15
C MET A 329 -13.24 -20.84 -22.31
N ILE A 330 -12.31 -21.78 -22.33
CA ILE A 330 -11.02 -21.67 -21.68
C ILE A 330 -9.94 -21.81 -22.75
N PHE A 331 -9.04 -20.81 -22.83
CA PHE A 331 -7.89 -20.81 -23.70
C PHE A 331 -6.62 -20.88 -22.86
N HIS A 332 -5.68 -21.72 -23.24
CA HIS A 332 -4.36 -21.79 -22.62
C HIS A 332 -3.37 -21.03 -23.51
N VAL A 333 -2.95 -19.85 -23.05
CA VAL A 333 -2.16 -18.91 -23.85
C VAL A 333 -0.76 -18.84 -23.27
N GLN A 334 0.26 -19.14 -24.05
CA GLN A 334 1.66 -18.98 -23.64
C GLN A 334 2.05 -17.50 -23.77
N ALA A 335 2.24 -16.82 -22.64
CA ALA A 335 2.63 -15.42 -22.59
C ALA A 335 4.05 -15.20 -23.12
N THR A 336 4.29 -14.09 -23.79
CA THR A 336 5.60 -13.68 -24.26
C THR A 336 6.04 -12.38 -23.59
N LEU A 337 7.29 -11.98 -23.74
CA LEU A 337 7.71 -10.62 -23.38
C LEU A 337 7.00 -9.61 -24.28
N HIS A 338 6.62 -8.47 -23.72
CA HIS A 338 6.06 -7.37 -24.49
C HIS A 338 7.06 -6.92 -25.56
N PRO A 339 6.65 -6.67 -26.82
CA PRO A 339 7.56 -6.28 -27.91
C PRO A 339 8.46 -5.08 -27.57
N ALA A 340 7.91 -4.06 -26.89
CA ALA A 340 8.69 -2.90 -26.45
C ALA A 340 9.80 -3.24 -25.43
N SER A 341 9.67 -4.33 -24.67
CA SER A 341 10.72 -4.77 -23.75
C SER A 341 11.93 -5.37 -24.47
N ARG A 342 11.75 -5.83 -25.71
CA ARG A 342 12.83 -6.40 -26.56
C ARG A 342 13.73 -5.34 -27.20
N THR A 343 13.25 -4.11 -27.32
CA THR A 343 13.98 -3.02 -27.99
C THR A 343 14.79 -2.15 -27.03
N GLY A 344 14.85 -2.50 -25.74
CA GLY A 344 15.54 -1.67 -24.74
C GLY A 344 14.89 -0.30 -24.50
N VAL A 345 13.82 0.00 -25.21
CA VAL A 345 13.01 1.20 -24.97
C VAL A 345 12.02 0.84 -23.87
N MET A 346 12.35 1.22 -22.65
CA MET A 346 11.38 1.29 -21.58
C MET A 346 10.29 2.25 -22.05
N VAL A 347 9.15 1.73 -22.49
CA VAL A 347 7.94 2.54 -22.57
C VAL A 347 7.53 2.74 -21.12
N ALA A 348 8.11 3.78 -20.52
CA ALA A 348 7.61 4.33 -19.29
C ALA A 348 6.14 4.69 -19.56
N SER A 349 5.22 3.89 -19.04
CA SER A 349 3.92 4.45 -18.71
C SER A 349 4.27 5.58 -17.75
N PRO A 350 3.98 6.86 -18.08
CA PRO A 350 4.52 7.98 -17.34
C PRO A 350 3.87 8.05 -15.95
N ALA A 351 4.41 7.31 -15.00
CA ALA A 351 4.34 7.73 -13.63
C ALA A 351 5.29 8.94 -13.55
N THR A 352 4.75 10.14 -13.72
CA THR A 352 5.51 11.35 -13.42
C THR A 352 5.94 11.24 -11.96
N PRO A 353 7.23 11.38 -11.66
CA PRO A 353 7.66 11.50 -10.28
C PRO A 353 6.93 12.71 -9.68
N LEU A 354 6.29 12.50 -8.55
CA LEU A 354 5.53 13.50 -7.79
C LEU A 354 6.41 14.65 -7.22
N ASN A 355 7.55 14.92 -7.84
CA ASN A 355 8.51 15.94 -7.39
C ASN A 355 8.67 17.13 -8.36
N GLN A 356 7.84 17.25 -9.39
CA GLN A 356 7.81 18.50 -10.14
C GLN A 356 6.76 19.42 -9.51
N ALA A 357 7.23 20.33 -8.65
CA ALA A 357 6.51 21.53 -8.28
C ALA A 357 6.09 22.25 -9.55
N ILE A 358 4.79 22.40 -9.76
CA ILE A 358 4.27 23.33 -10.75
C ILE A 358 4.66 24.72 -10.27
N PRO A 359 5.43 25.51 -11.03
CA PRO A 359 5.70 26.90 -10.64
C PRO A 359 4.35 27.64 -10.63
N LEU A 360 3.94 28.09 -9.46
CA LEU A 360 2.89 29.09 -9.33
C LEU A 360 3.35 30.36 -10.06
N SER A 361 2.87 30.57 -11.26
CA SER A 361 2.98 31.86 -11.92
C SER A 361 2.08 32.85 -11.14
N LEU A 362 2.70 33.65 -10.29
CA LEU A 362 2.11 34.85 -9.74
C LEU A 362 1.91 35.86 -10.88
N GLY A 363 0.77 35.73 -11.55
CA GLY A 363 0.25 36.76 -12.43
C GLY A 363 -0.66 37.69 -11.62
N SER A 364 -0.12 38.74 -11.06
CA SER A 364 -0.89 39.88 -10.61
C SER A 364 -0.31 41.16 -11.20
N GLU A 365 -0.70 41.47 -12.42
CA GLU A 365 -0.73 42.87 -12.88
C GLU A 365 -2.13 43.38 -12.67
N VAL A 366 -2.29 44.24 -11.69
CA VAL A 366 -3.45 45.11 -11.54
C VAL A 366 -3.21 46.34 -12.44
N PRO A 367 -4.07 46.68 -13.42
CA PRO A 367 -3.95 47.92 -14.17
C PRO A 367 -4.32 49.09 -13.26
N ARG A 368 -3.40 50.00 -13.04
CA ARG A 368 -3.72 51.32 -12.54
C ARG A 368 -4.22 52.13 -13.72
N THR A 369 -5.47 52.54 -13.67
CA THR A 369 -6.03 53.64 -14.51
C THR A 369 -5.90 54.97 -13.79
N PRO A 370 -5.83 56.07 -14.58
CA PRO A 370 -5.33 57.40 -14.16
C PRO A 370 -6.26 58.17 -13.21
#